data_09603bd4fa76e0019ba2d57340fde0fa
#
_entry.id   09603bd4fa76e0019ba2d57340fde0fa
#
_cell.length_a   1.000
_cell.length_b   1.000
_cell.length_c   1.000
_cell.angle_alpha   90.00
_cell.angle_beta   90.00
_cell.angle_gamma   90.00
#
_symmetry.space_group_name_H-M   'P 1'
#
loop_
_entity.id
_entity.type
_entity.pdbx_description
1 polymer ?
#
loop_
_entity_poly.entity_id
_entity_poly.type
_entity_poly.pdbx_seq_one_letter_code
_entity_poly.pdbx_strand_id
1 'polypeptide(L)'
;MCGIVGFTGNHQAAPILLDGLSKLEYRGYDSAGLAVRDGEHLSQVVKAKGRLSNLSEKTDSGKALKGTCGIGHTRWATHGEPSQVNAHPHVSGNCEKSGSGTVESEVVGVHNGIIENYTELKEKLLKHGYTFYSDTDTEVVIKLVDYYYKKYNLGPIDASAKTMVRVRGSYALELMFKDYPGEIWVARKDSPMIIGIADGETYVASDVPAILKYTRNVYYIGNLEFAKLTPGEAHFYDLNGDEIEKETTEIKWDAEAAEKAGFEHFMMKEIYEQPKAIRDTLNSVVKDGVIDFTDIDLTEEEIKKYSQIYIVACGSAWHVGVEAQYVIEEMAQIPVRVELASEFRYREMPLVKDGLVIVISQSGETADTLAAMRMAKEKGLATLAVVNVIGSSIAREADKVFYTLAGPEISVATTKGYSAQLVALDCIAVQFAKVKGLITDEQYSYYISELQTIPDKIEKILQDKERIQWFAAKYANAHDVFFVGRGVDYAVCLEGSLKLKEISYIHSEAYAAGELKHGTISLIEDNILVIGVLTQSKLYEKTVSNMMECKSRGAYLMGVTNYGNYEMEDKVDFTVYVPKVDEHFMGSLAVIPLQLLGYYVSVAKGLDVDKPRNLAKSVTVE
;
A
#
# COMPACT_ATOMS: atom_id res chain seq x y z
N MET A 1 -0.76 -5.13 8.26
CA MET A 1 0.13 -6.19 7.75
C MET A 1 1.42 -6.25 8.51
N CYS A 2 2.10 -7.40 8.46
CA CYS A 2 3.30 -7.68 9.24
C CYS A 2 4.58 -7.27 8.52
N GLY A 3 5.66 -7.01 9.27
CA GLY A 3 7.01 -6.83 8.75
C GLY A 3 7.90 -8.01 9.12
N ILE A 4 8.63 -8.56 8.16
CA ILE A 4 9.64 -9.60 8.33
C ILE A 4 11.03 -9.02 8.04
N VAL A 5 12.01 -9.38 8.87
CA VAL A 5 13.43 -9.14 8.62
C VAL A 5 14.24 -10.34 9.10
N GLY A 6 15.09 -10.88 8.23
CA GLY A 6 16.08 -11.92 8.53
C GLY A 6 17.49 -11.46 8.22
N PHE A 7 18.45 -12.00 8.97
CA PHE A 7 19.87 -11.72 8.79
C PHE A 7 20.72 -12.93 9.13
N THR A 8 21.68 -13.23 8.27
CA THR A 8 22.79 -14.15 8.56
C THR A 8 24.09 -13.56 8.01
N GLY A 9 25.14 -13.55 8.81
CA GLY A 9 26.40 -12.91 8.43
C GLY A 9 27.45 -12.91 9.54
N ASN A 10 28.31 -11.89 9.51
CA ASN A 10 29.44 -11.76 10.44
C ASN A 10 29.16 -10.80 11.60
N HIS A 11 28.10 -9.99 11.52
CA HIS A 11 27.72 -9.05 12.58
C HIS A 11 26.66 -9.62 13.52
N GLN A 12 26.44 -8.95 14.67
CA GLN A 12 25.37 -9.31 15.59
C GLN A 12 24.01 -9.08 14.93
N ALA A 13 23.17 -10.12 14.88
CA ALA A 13 21.89 -10.10 14.17
C ALA A 13 20.86 -9.15 14.81
N ALA A 14 20.72 -9.17 16.14
CA ALA A 14 19.63 -8.47 16.81
C ALA A 14 19.58 -6.95 16.54
N PRO A 15 20.69 -6.18 16.55
CA PRO A 15 20.64 -4.76 16.18
C PRO A 15 20.21 -4.52 14.73
N ILE A 16 20.64 -5.38 13.80
CA ILE A 16 20.29 -5.29 12.37
C ILE A 16 18.79 -5.57 12.18
N LEU A 17 18.30 -6.62 12.84
CA LEU A 17 16.87 -6.97 12.81
C LEU A 17 16.00 -5.83 13.36
N LEU A 18 16.38 -5.22 14.49
CA LEU A 18 15.66 -4.08 15.07
C LEU A 18 15.69 -2.86 14.15
N ASP A 19 16.83 -2.55 13.52
CA ASP A 19 16.94 -1.45 12.55
C ASP A 19 16.01 -1.68 11.36
N GLY A 20 16.05 -2.87 10.74
CA GLY A 20 15.17 -3.22 9.63
C GLY A 20 13.69 -3.22 10.01
N LEU A 21 13.34 -3.80 11.17
CA LEU A 21 11.94 -3.80 11.65
C LEU A 21 11.44 -2.38 11.96
N SER A 22 12.31 -1.46 12.37
CA SER A 22 11.93 -0.06 12.58
C SER A 22 11.45 0.62 11.30
N LYS A 23 12.01 0.23 10.17
CA LYS A 23 11.62 0.70 8.82
C LYS A 23 10.33 0.02 8.33
N LEU A 24 9.88 -1.07 8.97
CA LEU A 24 8.66 -1.81 8.62
C LEU A 24 7.53 -1.64 9.64
N GLU A 25 7.73 -0.86 10.71
CA GLU A 25 6.72 -0.69 11.76
C GLU A 25 5.39 -0.12 11.23
N TYR A 26 5.41 0.62 10.11
CA TYR A 26 4.20 1.07 9.42
C TYR A 26 3.33 -0.08 8.88
N ARG A 27 3.88 -1.29 8.77
CA ARG A 27 3.16 -2.51 8.35
C ARG A 27 2.48 -3.23 9.50
N GLY A 28 2.98 -3.12 10.74
CA GLY A 28 2.40 -3.77 11.91
C GLY A 28 3.08 -3.32 13.20
N TYR A 29 2.31 -3.09 14.25
CA TYR A 29 2.76 -2.55 15.53
C TYR A 29 2.00 -3.11 16.74
N ASP A 30 1.24 -4.19 16.58
CA ASP A 30 0.45 -4.82 17.65
C ASP A 30 1.31 -5.66 18.58
N SER A 31 2.37 -6.24 18.04
CA SER A 31 3.41 -6.95 18.79
C SER A 31 4.65 -7.11 17.90
N ALA A 32 5.79 -7.40 18.54
CA ALA A 32 7.05 -7.65 17.85
C ALA A 32 7.86 -8.75 18.55
N GLY A 33 8.81 -9.36 17.83
CA GLY A 33 9.74 -10.30 18.42
C GLY A 33 10.90 -10.68 17.53
N LEU A 34 11.91 -11.24 18.14
CA LEU A 34 13.15 -11.71 17.51
C LEU A 34 13.46 -13.14 17.96
N ALA A 35 14.09 -13.90 17.07
CA ALA A 35 14.82 -15.12 17.40
C ALA A 35 16.24 -15.02 16.85
N VAL A 36 17.24 -15.25 17.69
CA VAL A 36 18.68 -15.14 17.35
C VAL A 36 19.43 -16.40 17.75
N ARG A 37 20.40 -16.81 16.93
CA ARG A 37 21.31 -17.95 17.17
C ARG A 37 22.76 -17.55 16.98
N ASP A 38 23.63 -18.12 17.80
CA ASP A 38 25.08 -17.89 17.79
C ASP A 38 25.92 -19.08 17.26
N GLY A 39 25.27 -19.99 16.55
CA GLY A 39 25.87 -21.25 16.07
C GLY A 39 25.55 -22.46 16.92
N GLU A 40 24.99 -22.29 18.13
CA GLU A 40 24.48 -23.39 18.95
C GLU A 40 23.07 -23.85 18.49
N HIS A 41 22.62 -25.01 18.97
CA HIS A 41 21.29 -25.53 18.64
C HIS A 41 20.14 -24.76 19.31
N LEU A 42 20.42 -23.92 20.31
CA LEU A 42 19.43 -23.15 21.04
C LEU A 42 19.19 -21.79 20.39
N SER A 43 17.93 -21.38 20.31
CA SER A 43 17.52 -20.05 19.87
C SER A 43 17.10 -19.20 21.07
N GLN A 44 17.54 -17.93 21.08
CA GLN A 44 17.07 -16.93 22.03
C GLN A 44 15.89 -16.22 21.42
N VAL A 45 14.69 -16.39 22.00
CA VAL A 45 13.43 -15.79 21.52
C VAL A 45 12.98 -14.73 22.49
N VAL A 46 12.76 -13.50 22.02
CA VAL A 46 12.22 -12.38 22.81
C VAL A 46 11.02 -11.80 22.07
N LYS A 47 9.92 -11.62 22.79
CA LYS A 47 8.66 -11.10 22.28
C LYS A 47 8.16 -9.94 23.16
N ALA A 48 7.45 -9.00 22.54
CA ALA A 48 6.79 -7.89 23.22
C ALA A 48 5.42 -7.61 22.60
N LYS A 49 4.44 -7.27 23.42
CA LYS A 49 3.16 -6.69 22.97
C LYS A 49 3.38 -5.20 22.72
N GLY A 50 2.70 -4.65 21.71
CA GLY A 50 2.73 -3.25 21.34
C GLY A 50 3.88 -2.92 20.39
N ARG A 51 4.26 -1.66 20.34
CA ARG A 51 5.23 -1.10 19.39
C ARG A 51 6.63 -1.71 19.52
N LEU A 52 7.42 -1.61 18.47
CA LEU A 52 8.79 -2.12 18.40
C LEU A 52 9.69 -1.55 19.51
N SER A 53 9.42 -0.33 19.98
CA SER A 53 10.12 0.26 21.12
C SER A 53 10.11 -0.64 22.37
N ASN A 54 9.00 -1.34 22.64
CA ASN A 54 8.89 -2.25 23.78
C ASN A 54 9.82 -3.47 23.63
N LEU A 55 10.02 -3.96 22.40
CA LEU A 55 10.96 -5.04 22.11
C LEU A 55 12.40 -4.55 22.21
N SER A 56 12.68 -3.35 21.68
CA SER A 56 14.00 -2.71 21.74
C SER A 56 14.45 -2.50 23.19
N GLU A 57 13.57 -2.03 24.06
CA GLU A 57 13.84 -1.86 25.50
C GLU A 57 14.13 -3.22 26.16
N LYS A 58 13.31 -4.25 25.92
CA LYS A 58 13.52 -5.61 26.46
C LYS A 58 14.84 -6.25 26.05
N THR A 59 15.38 -5.87 24.90
CA THR A 59 16.61 -6.44 24.32
C THR A 59 17.83 -5.53 24.50
N ASP A 60 17.71 -4.43 25.24
CA ASP A 60 18.74 -3.38 25.34
C ASP A 60 19.23 -2.97 23.94
N SER A 61 18.29 -2.59 23.08
CA SER A 61 18.55 -2.27 21.66
C SER A 61 19.28 -3.40 20.91
N GLY A 62 18.97 -4.64 21.24
CA GLY A 62 19.55 -5.85 20.65
C GLY A 62 20.85 -6.33 21.32
N LYS A 63 21.46 -5.56 22.24
CA LYS A 63 22.75 -5.93 22.87
C LYS A 63 22.65 -7.13 23.80
N ALA A 64 21.47 -7.39 24.35
CA ALA A 64 21.22 -8.53 25.24
C ALA A 64 21.19 -9.88 24.52
N LEU A 65 21.02 -9.88 23.19
CA LEU A 65 20.96 -11.08 22.36
C LEU A 65 22.28 -11.24 21.58
N LYS A 66 22.93 -12.39 21.74
CA LYS A 66 24.16 -12.72 21.02
C LYS A 66 23.88 -13.70 19.90
N GLY A 67 24.48 -13.47 18.76
CA GLY A 67 24.39 -14.34 17.59
C GLY A 67 24.41 -13.58 16.28
N THR A 68 24.83 -14.30 15.22
CA THR A 68 25.06 -13.74 13.88
C THR A 68 24.01 -14.20 12.86
N CYS A 69 23.04 -15.01 13.31
CA CYS A 69 21.92 -15.45 12.51
C CYS A 69 20.62 -15.23 13.27
N GLY A 70 19.61 -14.64 12.64
CA GLY A 70 18.34 -14.41 13.31
C GLY A 70 17.24 -13.93 12.39
N ILE A 71 16.01 -14.04 12.91
CA ILE A 71 14.76 -13.62 12.24
C ILE A 71 13.95 -12.73 13.16
N GLY A 72 13.24 -11.79 12.61
CA GLY A 72 12.46 -10.83 13.37
C GLY A 72 11.14 -10.46 12.68
N HIS A 73 10.18 -10.01 13.49
CA HIS A 73 8.83 -9.76 13.03
C HIS A 73 8.16 -8.62 13.79
N THR A 74 7.40 -7.79 13.04
CA THR A 74 6.40 -6.87 13.59
C THR A 74 5.02 -7.31 13.11
N ARG A 75 4.09 -7.51 14.06
CA ARG A 75 2.81 -8.16 13.79
C ARG A 75 1.68 -7.15 13.67
N TRP A 76 0.86 -7.38 12.66
CA TRP A 76 -0.52 -6.94 12.56
C TRP A 76 -1.41 -8.15 12.82
N ALA A 77 -2.22 -8.10 13.88
CA ALA A 77 -2.99 -9.27 14.33
C ALA A 77 -4.13 -9.59 13.36
N THR A 78 -4.11 -10.80 12.81
CA THR A 78 -5.19 -11.41 12.01
C THR A 78 -5.86 -12.56 12.78
N HIS A 79 -5.08 -13.50 13.29
CA HIS A 79 -5.53 -14.64 14.09
C HIS A 79 -4.92 -14.57 15.50
N GLY A 80 -5.74 -14.61 16.52
CA GLY A 80 -5.34 -14.43 17.92
C GLY A 80 -5.11 -12.96 18.30
N GLU A 81 -5.58 -12.56 19.49
CA GLU A 81 -5.46 -11.20 19.98
C GLU A 81 -4.00 -10.71 20.09
N PRO A 82 -3.76 -9.38 20.04
CA PRO A 82 -2.44 -8.81 20.33
C PRO A 82 -1.96 -9.15 21.75
N SER A 83 -1.02 -10.09 21.83
CA SER A 83 -0.43 -10.56 23.09
C SER A 83 1.02 -10.97 22.89
N GLN A 84 1.78 -11.10 23.97
CA GLN A 84 3.16 -11.59 23.88
C GLN A 84 3.23 -13.02 23.37
N VAL A 85 2.28 -13.89 23.76
CA VAL A 85 2.24 -15.29 23.36
C VAL A 85 1.97 -15.44 21.86
N ASN A 86 1.04 -14.62 21.34
CA ASN A 86 0.65 -14.62 19.93
C ASN A 86 1.62 -13.81 19.03
N ALA A 87 2.62 -13.13 19.61
CA ALA A 87 3.68 -12.49 18.82
C ALA A 87 4.59 -13.54 18.17
N HIS A 88 5.14 -13.20 16.99
CA HIS A 88 6.18 -14.00 16.34
C HIS A 88 7.56 -13.65 16.93
N PRO A 89 8.57 -14.53 16.77
CA PRO A 89 8.59 -15.86 16.15
C PRO A 89 7.85 -16.93 16.93
N HIS A 90 7.38 -17.99 16.23
CA HIS A 90 6.84 -19.21 16.84
C HIS A 90 7.86 -20.35 16.77
N VAL A 91 7.72 -21.29 17.70
CA VAL A 91 8.61 -22.45 17.84
C VAL A 91 7.81 -23.76 17.71
N SER A 92 8.43 -24.80 17.16
CA SER A 92 7.78 -26.10 17.00
C SER A 92 7.71 -26.91 18.31
N GLY A 93 8.65 -26.66 19.22
CA GLY A 93 8.69 -27.27 20.55
C GLY A 93 7.73 -26.63 21.54
N ASN A 94 7.78 -27.11 22.79
CA ASN A 94 7.07 -26.49 23.89
C ASN A 94 7.78 -25.19 24.29
N CYS A 95 7.01 -24.14 24.46
CA CYS A 95 7.48 -22.84 24.91
C CYS A 95 6.89 -22.53 26.29
N GLU A 96 7.61 -21.79 27.13
CA GLU A 96 7.02 -21.26 28.36
C GLU A 96 5.80 -20.38 28.02
N LYS A 97 4.89 -20.20 28.98
CA LYS A 97 3.67 -19.38 28.79
C LYS A 97 3.93 -17.97 28.28
N SER A 98 5.14 -17.44 28.46
CA SER A 98 5.56 -16.11 27.96
C SER A 98 5.88 -16.12 26.46
N GLY A 99 6.17 -17.27 25.85
CA GLY A 99 6.65 -17.39 24.48
C GLY A 99 8.07 -16.84 24.25
N SER A 100 8.79 -16.49 25.32
CA SER A 100 10.16 -15.92 25.27
C SER A 100 11.12 -16.75 26.09
N GLY A 101 12.43 -16.67 25.80
CA GLY A 101 13.51 -17.35 26.52
C GLY A 101 14.42 -18.12 25.57
N THR A 102 15.37 -18.86 26.15
CA THR A 102 16.20 -19.79 25.40
C THR A 102 15.41 -21.05 25.14
N VAL A 103 15.23 -21.41 23.88
CA VAL A 103 14.39 -22.53 23.46
C VAL A 103 15.18 -23.56 22.64
N GLU A 104 15.01 -24.81 22.99
CA GLU A 104 15.41 -25.92 22.16
C GLU A 104 14.20 -26.36 21.32
N SER A 105 14.22 -26.06 20.03
CA SER A 105 13.15 -26.36 19.09
C SER A 105 13.73 -26.76 17.76
N GLU A 106 13.12 -27.73 17.10
CA GLU A 106 13.59 -28.20 15.79
C GLU A 106 13.44 -27.11 14.73
N VAL A 107 12.32 -26.36 14.79
CA VAL A 107 12.01 -25.28 13.87
C VAL A 107 11.58 -24.03 14.65
N VAL A 108 12.14 -22.90 14.28
CA VAL A 108 11.71 -21.57 14.73
C VAL A 108 11.39 -20.74 13.49
N GLY A 109 10.27 -20.01 13.48
CA GLY A 109 9.91 -19.26 12.28
C GLY A 109 8.97 -18.08 12.50
N VAL A 110 8.93 -17.23 11.48
CA VAL A 110 8.02 -16.09 11.34
C VAL A 110 7.21 -16.23 10.06
N HIS A 111 6.06 -15.59 10.01
CA HIS A 111 5.11 -15.68 8.91
C HIS A 111 4.40 -14.37 8.67
N ASN A 112 4.36 -13.95 7.42
CA ASN A 112 3.44 -12.94 6.89
C ASN A 112 2.42 -13.63 5.98
N GLY A 113 1.16 -13.37 6.19
CA GLY A 113 0.07 -13.97 5.40
C GLY A 113 -1.05 -14.52 6.26
N ILE A 114 -1.88 -15.36 5.68
CA ILE A 114 -2.98 -16.07 6.34
C ILE A 114 -3.00 -17.52 5.86
N ILE A 115 -3.07 -18.47 6.81
CA ILE A 115 -3.23 -19.88 6.53
C ILE A 115 -4.71 -20.24 6.70
N GLU A 116 -5.45 -20.22 5.61
CA GLU A 116 -6.92 -20.38 5.61
C GLU A 116 -7.40 -21.71 6.19
N ASN A 117 -6.64 -22.79 5.96
CA ASN A 117 -6.99 -24.14 6.46
C ASN A 117 -6.27 -24.52 7.76
N TYR A 118 -5.83 -23.54 8.56
CA TYR A 118 -5.06 -23.78 9.79
C TYR A 118 -5.82 -24.67 10.80
N THR A 119 -7.13 -24.57 10.89
CA THR A 119 -7.96 -25.37 11.80
C THR A 119 -7.86 -26.86 11.46
N GLU A 120 -8.00 -27.23 10.19
CA GLU A 120 -7.85 -28.60 9.69
C GLU A 120 -6.44 -29.14 9.97
N LEU A 121 -5.42 -28.32 9.70
CA LEU A 121 -4.03 -28.69 9.94
C LEU A 121 -3.72 -28.85 11.43
N LYS A 122 -4.28 -28.01 12.28
CA LYS A 122 -4.18 -28.08 13.75
C LYS A 122 -4.78 -29.38 14.28
N GLU A 123 -5.97 -29.73 13.84
CA GLU A 123 -6.62 -31.02 14.23
C GLU A 123 -5.78 -32.23 13.84
N LYS A 124 -5.18 -32.21 12.66
CA LYS A 124 -4.26 -33.28 12.23
C LYS A 124 -3.04 -33.37 13.15
N LEU A 125 -2.42 -32.24 13.47
CA LEU A 125 -1.23 -32.19 14.33
C LEU A 125 -1.54 -32.63 15.77
N LEU A 126 -2.71 -32.27 16.31
CA LEU A 126 -3.18 -32.75 17.62
C LEU A 126 -3.27 -34.30 17.66
N LYS A 127 -3.78 -34.93 16.59
CA LYS A 127 -3.82 -36.40 16.45
C LYS A 127 -2.43 -37.05 16.40
N HIS A 128 -1.39 -36.27 16.07
CA HIS A 128 0.01 -36.71 16.07
C HIS A 128 0.79 -36.30 17.31
N GLY A 129 0.09 -35.81 18.37
CA GLY A 129 0.70 -35.54 19.67
C GLY A 129 1.29 -34.12 19.82
N TYR A 130 1.07 -33.25 18.85
CA TYR A 130 1.46 -31.83 18.98
C TYR A 130 0.53 -31.11 19.94
N THR A 131 1.08 -30.17 20.70
CA THR A 131 0.32 -29.23 21.55
C THR A 131 0.50 -27.83 21.02
N PHE A 132 -0.39 -26.89 21.36
CA PHE A 132 -0.36 -25.52 20.90
C PHE A 132 -0.39 -24.57 22.10
N TYR A 133 0.43 -23.52 22.07
CA TYR A 133 0.53 -22.53 23.13
C TYR A 133 -0.07 -21.16 22.71
N SER A 134 -0.32 -20.96 21.40
CA SER A 134 -0.89 -19.74 20.85
C SER A 134 -2.17 -19.98 20.07
N ASP A 135 -2.86 -18.89 19.72
CA ASP A 135 -4.08 -18.91 18.91
C ASP A 135 -3.79 -18.57 17.43
N THR A 136 -2.52 -18.57 17.02
CA THR A 136 -2.12 -18.14 15.68
C THR A 136 -2.10 -19.29 14.70
N ASP A 137 -2.44 -19.00 13.46
CA ASP A 137 -2.25 -19.87 12.30
C ASP A 137 -0.76 -20.16 12.03
N THR A 138 0.11 -19.23 12.37
CA THR A 138 1.57 -19.36 12.23
C THR A 138 2.15 -20.50 13.05
N GLU A 139 1.75 -20.66 14.31
CA GLU A 139 2.22 -21.80 15.11
C GLU A 139 1.88 -23.12 14.45
N VAL A 140 0.71 -23.18 13.78
CA VAL A 140 0.28 -24.40 13.07
C VAL A 140 1.21 -24.71 11.91
N VAL A 141 1.59 -23.71 11.10
CA VAL A 141 2.48 -23.97 9.96
C VAL A 141 3.90 -24.32 10.42
N ILE A 142 4.43 -23.70 11.46
CA ILE A 142 5.76 -24.02 12.01
C ILE A 142 5.79 -25.47 12.53
N LYS A 143 4.74 -25.90 13.23
CA LYS A 143 4.61 -27.29 13.70
C LYS A 143 4.35 -28.29 12.57
N LEU A 144 3.75 -27.86 11.48
CA LEU A 144 3.58 -28.71 10.30
C LEU A 144 4.91 -28.95 9.57
N VAL A 145 5.77 -27.92 9.47
CA VAL A 145 7.14 -28.07 8.96
C VAL A 145 7.93 -29.07 9.83
N ASP A 146 7.89 -28.92 11.16
CA ASP A 146 8.55 -29.79 12.10
C ASP A 146 8.03 -31.27 11.99
N TYR A 147 6.71 -31.40 11.83
CA TYR A 147 6.10 -32.73 11.63
C TYR A 147 6.66 -33.45 10.39
N TYR A 148 6.80 -32.74 9.26
CA TYR A 148 7.37 -33.35 8.07
C TYR A 148 8.88 -33.56 8.20
N TYR A 149 9.59 -32.61 8.81
CA TYR A 149 11.01 -32.72 9.09
C TYR A 149 11.37 -33.96 9.90
N LYS A 150 10.70 -34.15 11.03
CA LYS A 150 10.94 -35.31 11.94
C LYS A 150 10.40 -36.63 11.41
N LYS A 151 9.14 -36.64 11.00
CA LYS A 151 8.44 -37.91 10.66
C LYS A 151 9.07 -38.62 9.47
N TYR A 152 9.55 -37.86 8.50
CA TYR A 152 10.09 -38.41 7.27
C TYR A 152 11.61 -38.30 7.20
N ASN A 153 12.25 -37.71 8.19
CA ASN A 153 13.69 -37.40 8.23
C ASN A 153 14.14 -36.66 6.96
N LEU A 154 13.41 -35.60 6.63
CA LEU A 154 13.60 -34.79 5.42
C LEU A 154 14.57 -33.63 5.69
N GLY A 155 15.22 -33.13 4.63
CA GLY A 155 15.89 -31.84 4.69
C GLY A 155 14.91 -30.67 4.80
N PRO A 156 15.41 -29.45 5.09
CA PRO A 156 14.57 -28.25 5.23
C PRO A 156 13.71 -27.94 4.00
N ILE A 157 14.25 -28.10 2.78
CA ILE A 157 13.51 -27.87 1.53
C ILE A 157 12.33 -28.81 1.42
N ASP A 158 12.57 -30.13 1.53
CA ASP A 158 11.53 -31.13 1.35
C ASP A 158 10.43 -31.02 2.41
N ALA A 159 10.81 -30.71 3.67
CA ALA A 159 9.86 -30.51 4.76
C ALA A 159 8.99 -29.26 4.49
N SER A 160 9.61 -28.18 4.03
CA SER A 160 8.91 -26.96 3.64
C SER A 160 8.03 -27.19 2.42
N ALA A 161 8.51 -27.83 1.35
CA ALA A 161 7.75 -28.14 0.14
C ALA A 161 6.49 -28.98 0.47
N LYS A 162 6.63 -30.04 1.30
CA LYS A 162 5.47 -30.83 1.76
C LYS A 162 4.47 -30.00 2.56
N THR A 163 4.95 -29.02 3.32
CA THR A 163 4.09 -28.09 4.05
C THR A 163 3.32 -27.20 3.09
N MET A 164 4.01 -26.58 2.12
CA MET A 164 3.41 -25.64 1.16
C MET A 164 2.32 -26.29 0.30
N VAL A 165 2.49 -27.55 -0.10
CA VAL A 165 1.46 -28.31 -0.84
C VAL A 165 0.18 -28.51 -0.02
N ARG A 166 0.26 -28.43 1.32
CA ARG A 166 -0.88 -28.67 2.22
C ARG A 166 -1.54 -27.39 2.70
N VAL A 167 -0.80 -26.30 2.70
CA VAL A 167 -1.27 -25.00 3.16
C VAL A 167 -2.10 -24.33 2.06
N ARG A 168 -3.27 -23.79 2.44
CA ARG A 168 -4.06 -22.87 1.61
C ARG A 168 -3.92 -21.46 2.15
N GLY A 169 -3.92 -20.46 1.25
CA GLY A 169 -3.75 -19.06 1.58
C GLY A 169 -2.41 -18.49 1.12
N SER A 170 -2.06 -17.30 1.61
CA SER A 170 -0.83 -16.57 1.29
C SER A 170 0.18 -16.71 2.41
N TYR A 171 1.47 -16.76 2.06
CA TYR A 171 2.55 -16.80 3.06
C TYR A 171 3.89 -16.28 2.52
N ALA A 172 4.61 -15.62 3.41
CA ALA A 172 6.05 -15.44 3.38
C ALA A 172 6.60 -15.96 4.70
N LEU A 173 7.38 -17.04 4.64
CA LEU A 173 7.91 -17.76 5.79
C LEU A 173 9.42 -17.57 5.87
N GLU A 174 9.94 -17.28 7.07
CA GLU A 174 11.36 -17.43 7.41
C GLU A 174 11.49 -18.49 8.51
N LEU A 175 12.40 -19.42 8.31
CA LEU A 175 12.58 -20.60 9.13
C LEU A 175 14.06 -20.75 9.51
N MET A 176 14.31 -21.09 10.77
CA MET A 176 15.61 -21.58 11.26
C MET A 176 15.43 -22.99 11.77
N PHE A 177 16.28 -23.92 11.30
CA PHE A 177 16.28 -25.33 11.72
C PHE A 177 17.41 -25.59 12.72
N LYS A 178 17.16 -26.43 13.73
CA LYS A 178 18.10 -26.75 14.80
C LYS A 178 19.44 -27.28 14.28
N ASP A 179 19.40 -28.17 13.29
CA ASP A 179 20.58 -28.85 12.76
C ASP A 179 21.34 -28.05 11.69
N TYR A 180 20.84 -26.82 11.36
CA TYR A 180 21.42 -25.96 10.34
C TYR A 180 21.72 -24.56 10.93
N PRO A 181 22.73 -24.47 11.83
CA PRO A 181 23.12 -23.19 12.42
C PRO A 181 23.69 -22.23 11.37
N GLY A 182 23.35 -20.96 11.46
CA GLY A 182 23.80 -19.94 10.50
C GLY A 182 23.03 -19.90 9.18
N GLU A 183 22.03 -20.77 9.01
CA GLU A 183 21.19 -20.81 7.82
C GLU A 183 19.79 -20.26 8.10
N ILE A 184 19.25 -19.50 7.16
CA ILE A 184 17.83 -19.10 7.11
C ILE A 184 17.22 -19.71 5.86
N TRP A 185 16.05 -20.29 6.03
CA TRP A 185 15.28 -20.90 4.96
C TRP A 185 14.01 -20.11 4.76
N VAL A 186 13.71 -19.75 3.52
CA VAL A 186 12.54 -18.94 3.19
C VAL A 186 11.65 -19.65 2.18
N ALA A 187 10.35 -19.38 2.27
CA ALA A 187 9.34 -19.91 1.36
C ALA A 187 8.27 -18.84 1.12
N ARG A 188 7.78 -18.71 -0.12
CA ARG A 188 6.85 -17.65 -0.46
C ARG A 188 5.71 -18.13 -1.35
N LYS A 189 4.50 -17.59 -1.05
CA LYS A 189 3.34 -17.56 -1.94
C LYS A 189 2.50 -16.33 -1.66
N ASP A 190 2.33 -15.46 -2.66
CA ASP A 190 1.46 -14.26 -2.67
C ASP A 190 1.77 -13.15 -1.65
N SER A 191 2.58 -13.41 -0.62
CA SER A 191 3.07 -12.38 0.32
C SER A 191 4.45 -11.85 -0.11
N PRO A 192 4.74 -10.53 -0.01
CA PRO A 192 6.00 -9.96 -0.48
C PRO A 192 7.20 -10.41 0.36
N MET A 193 8.30 -10.71 -0.34
CA MET A 193 9.60 -11.03 0.25
C MET A 193 10.73 -10.77 -0.74
N ILE A 194 11.80 -10.17 -0.27
CA ILE A 194 13.04 -9.91 -1.01
C ILE A 194 14.24 -10.44 -0.22
N ILE A 195 15.30 -10.80 -0.93
CA ILE A 195 16.55 -11.28 -0.36
C ILE A 195 17.67 -10.34 -0.84
N GLY A 196 18.37 -9.70 0.09
CA GLY A 196 19.48 -8.83 -0.20
C GLY A 196 20.83 -9.50 0.08
N ILE A 197 21.80 -9.30 -0.79
CA ILE A 197 23.17 -9.84 -0.65
C ILE A 197 24.17 -8.71 -0.52
N ALA A 198 25.07 -8.85 0.45
CA ALA A 198 26.26 -8.03 0.61
C ALA A 198 27.49 -8.93 0.86
N ASP A 199 28.67 -8.34 0.98
CA ASP A 199 29.91 -9.08 1.20
C ASP A 199 29.87 -9.84 2.55
N GLY A 200 29.75 -11.16 2.50
CA GLY A 200 29.67 -12.04 3.65
C GLY A 200 28.39 -11.91 4.49
N GLU A 201 27.34 -11.28 3.95
CA GLU A 201 26.08 -11.05 4.64
C GLU A 201 24.85 -11.23 3.75
N THR A 202 23.81 -11.81 4.31
CA THR A 202 22.52 -12.03 3.62
C THR A 202 21.38 -11.51 4.48
N TYR A 203 20.48 -10.78 3.82
CA TYR A 203 19.33 -10.13 4.42
C TYR A 203 18.03 -10.65 3.81
N VAL A 204 17.00 -10.74 4.60
CA VAL A 204 15.63 -10.97 4.11
C VAL A 204 14.76 -9.82 4.59
N ALA A 205 13.81 -9.39 3.77
CA ALA A 205 12.81 -8.43 4.21
C ALA A 205 11.49 -8.60 3.44
N SER A 206 10.41 -8.21 4.08
CA SER A 206 9.12 -8.08 3.40
C SER A 206 9.01 -6.81 2.56
N ASP A 207 9.96 -5.85 2.70
CA ASP A 207 10.01 -4.63 1.88
C ASP A 207 11.41 -4.04 1.83
N VAL A 208 11.72 -3.36 0.74
CA VAL A 208 13.01 -2.74 0.41
C VAL A 208 13.55 -1.80 1.50
N PRO A 209 12.77 -0.88 2.12
CA PRO A 209 13.28 0.05 3.10
C PRO A 209 14.01 -0.59 4.28
N ALA A 210 13.68 -1.84 4.61
CA ALA A 210 14.29 -2.54 5.75
C ALA A 210 15.77 -2.87 5.54
N ILE A 211 16.21 -3.06 4.29
CA ILE A 211 17.57 -3.52 3.96
C ILE A 211 18.35 -2.55 3.09
N LEU A 212 17.72 -1.47 2.60
CA LEU A 212 18.33 -0.51 1.66
C LEU A 212 19.62 0.14 2.18
N LYS A 213 19.75 0.28 3.50
CA LYS A 213 20.96 0.79 4.17
C LYS A 213 22.15 -0.16 4.02
N TYR A 214 21.90 -1.47 3.90
CA TYR A 214 22.92 -2.52 3.93
C TYR A 214 23.27 -2.99 2.52
N THR A 215 22.28 -3.10 1.65
CA THR A 215 22.49 -3.52 0.25
C THR A 215 21.43 -2.95 -0.68
N ARG A 216 21.84 -2.72 -1.94
CA ARG A 216 20.95 -2.37 -3.05
C ARG A 216 20.71 -3.53 -4.01
N ASN A 217 21.48 -4.61 -3.87
CA ASN A 217 21.37 -5.79 -4.72
C ASN A 217 20.39 -6.78 -4.08
N VAL A 218 19.25 -7.00 -4.73
CA VAL A 218 18.21 -7.86 -4.22
C VAL A 218 17.77 -8.91 -5.23
N TYR A 219 17.34 -10.05 -4.71
CA TYR A 219 16.60 -11.06 -5.46
C TYR A 219 15.13 -10.98 -5.09
N TYR A 220 14.25 -11.11 -6.07
CA TYR A 220 12.83 -11.33 -5.88
C TYR A 220 12.52 -12.82 -5.93
N ILE A 221 12.06 -13.37 -4.81
CA ILE A 221 11.59 -14.75 -4.75
C ILE A 221 10.18 -14.87 -5.35
N GLY A 222 9.96 -15.84 -6.20
CA GLY A 222 8.68 -16.10 -6.87
C GLY A 222 7.68 -16.86 -5.99
N ASN A 223 6.47 -17.08 -6.53
CA ASN A 223 5.47 -17.91 -5.86
C ASN A 223 5.86 -19.38 -5.90
N LEU A 224 5.67 -20.08 -4.76
CA LEU A 224 6.02 -21.48 -4.59
C LEU A 224 7.52 -21.77 -4.78
N GLU A 225 8.35 -20.77 -4.57
CA GLU A 225 9.81 -20.91 -4.54
C GLU A 225 10.33 -20.89 -3.09
N PHE A 226 11.50 -21.47 -2.94
CA PHE A 226 12.27 -21.51 -1.69
C PHE A 226 13.62 -20.88 -1.87
N ALA A 227 14.24 -20.42 -0.79
CA ALA A 227 15.66 -20.15 -0.79
C ALA A 227 16.32 -20.63 0.49
N LYS A 228 17.55 -21.13 0.34
CA LYS A 228 18.54 -21.36 1.38
C LYS A 228 19.47 -20.16 1.43
N LEU A 229 19.61 -19.55 2.59
CA LEU A 229 20.42 -18.36 2.83
C LEU A 229 21.54 -18.67 3.80
N THR A 230 22.76 -18.39 3.38
CA THR A 230 23.98 -18.46 4.18
C THR A 230 24.67 -17.09 4.16
N PRO A 231 25.70 -16.83 4.97
CA PRO A 231 26.41 -15.57 4.94
C PRO A 231 26.98 -15.21 3.54
N GLY A 232 26.39 -14.20 2.88
CA GLY A 232 26.81 -13.72 1.57
C GLY A 232 26.27 -14.52 0.37
N GLU A 233 25.47 -15.56 0.57
CA GLU A 233 24.99 -16.42 -0.50
C GLU A 233 23.51 -16.78 -0.36
N ALA A 234 22.82 -16.94 -1.50
CA ALA A 234 21.44 -17.39 -1.59
C ALA A 234 21.30 -18.43 -2.71
N HIS A 235 20.71 -19.58 -2.40
CA HIS A 235 20.39 -20.64 -3.36
C HIS A 235 18.87 -20.79 -3.44
N PHE A 236 18.32 -20.83 -4.65
CA PHE A 236 16.89 -20.85 -4.90
C PHE A 236 16.43 -22.19 -5.42
N TYR A 237 15.23 -22.61 -5.06
CA TYR A 237 14.66 -23.90 -5.42
C TYR A 237 13.20 -23.76 -5.80
N ASP A 238 12.75 -24.61 -6.72
CA ASP A 238 11.35 -24.75 -7.05
C ASP A 238 10.60 -25.69 -6.07
N LEU A 239 9.31 -25.91 -6.30
CA LEU A 239 8.49 -26.80 -5.46
C LEU A 239 8.91 -28.28 -5.49
N ASN A 240 9.65 -28.72 -6.50
CA ASN A 240 10.20 -30.08 -6.60
C ASN A 240 11.53 -30.22 -5.86
N GLY A 241 12.12 -29.12 -5.42
CA GLY A 241 13.44 -29.06 -4.79
C GLY A 241 14.59 -28.94 -5.81
N ASP A 242 14.27 -28.69 -7.07
CA ASP A 242 15.28 -28.44 -8.11
C ASP A 242 15.83 -27.01 -7.96
N GLU A 243 17.16 -26.87 -8.03
CA GLU A 243 17.82 -25.56 -7.93
C GLU A 243 17.53 -24.71 -9.17
N ILE A 244 17.17 -23.44 -8.95
CA ILE A 244 16.86 -22.45 -10.01
C ILE A 244 17.81 -21.26 -9.92
N GLU A 245 18.25 -20.76 -11.06
CA GLU A 245 19.05 -19.54 -11.12
C GLU A 245 18.16 -18.29 -11.06
N LYS A 246 18.64 -17.26 -10.36
CA LYS A 246 17.98 -15.96 -10.29
C LYS A 246 18.98 -14.82 -10.52
N GLU A 247 18.47 -13.77 -11.14
CA GLU A 247 19.23 -12.53 -11.36
C GLU A 247 18.97 -11.52 -10.24
N THR A 248 20.02 -10.78 -9.88
CA THR A 248 19.90 -9.66 -8.94
C THR A 248 19.29 -8.44 -9.63
N THR A 249 18.52 -7.69 -8.88
CA THR A 249 18.01 -6.37 -9.27
C THR A 249 18.63 -5.30 -8.39
N GLU A 250 19.22 -4.27 -9.01
CA GLU A 250 19.71 -3.11 -8.27
C GLU A 250 18.59 -2.14 -7.93
N ILE A 251 18.41 -1.84 -6.64
CA ILE A 251 17.45 -0.85 -6.16
C ILE A 251 18.03 0.56 -6.33
N LYS A 252 17.42 1.34 -7.22
CA LYS A 252 17.85 2.72 -7.55
C LYS A 252 17.27 3.80 -6.62
N TRP A 253 16.55 3.41 -5.56
CA TRP A 253 15.97 4.37 -4.63
C TRP A 253 17.03 5.07 -3.81
N ASP A 254 16.81 6.36 -3.54
CA ASP A 254 17.61 7.13 -2.60
C ASP A 254 17.21 6.74 -1.16
N ALA A 255 18.17 6.31 -0.35
CA ALA A 255 17.94 5.96 1.05
C ALA A 255 17.50 7.20 1.87
N GLU A 256 18.00 8.40 1.53
CA GLU A 256 17.60 9.66 2.17
C GLU A 256 16.13 10.01 1.89
N ALA A 257 15.58 9.56 0.75
CA ALA A 257 14.18 9.77 0.42
C ALA A 257 13.22 9.07 1.41
N ALA A 258 13.66 8.02 2.11
CA ALA A 258 12.90 7.34 3.14
C ALA A 258 13.02 7.99 4.54
N GLU A 259 13.62 9.18 4.67
CA GLU A 259 13.74 9.95 5.91
C GLU A 259 12.76 11.12 5.94
N LYS A 260 12.47 11.64 7.14
CA LYS A 260 11.50 12.76 7.32
C LYS A 260 12.00 14.11 6.79
N ALA A 261 13.29 14.26 6.48
CA ALA A 261 13.88 15.46 5.88
C ALA A 261 13.51 16.78 6.61
N GLY A 262 13.43 16.75 7.96
CA GLY A 262 13.08 17.90 8.79
C GLY A 262 11.57 18.14 9.01
N PHE A 263 10.69 17.37 8.38
CA PHE A 263 9.27 17.39 8.67
C PHE A 263 8.94 16.63 9.97
N GLU A 264 7.89 17.07 10.65
CA GLU A 264 7.41 16.39 11.85
C GLU A 264 6.86 14.98 11.52
N HIS A 265 6.14 14.85 10.40
CA HIS A 265 5.50 13.63 9.95
C HIS A 265 5.83 13.32 8.49
N PHE A 266 5.87 12.03 8.13
CA PHE A 266 6.03 11.59 6.75
C PHE A 266 4.89 12.08 5.86
N MET A 267 3.65 12.05 6.34
CA MET A 267 2.51 12.52 5.56
C MET A 267 2.68 13.97 5.08
N MET A 268 3.13 14.88 5.94
CA MET A 268 3.38 16.26 5.53
C MET A 268 4.52 16.36 4.51
N LYS A 269 5.63 15.63 4.73
CA LYS A 269 6.70 15.53 3.74
C LYS A 269 6.16 15.06 2.38
N GLU A 270 5.36 14.00 2.38
CA GLU A 270 4.80 13.41 1.16
C GLU A 270 3.79 14.32 0.47
N ILE A 271 3.03 15.13 1.23
CA ILE A 271 2.21 16.21 0.66
C ILE A 271 3.10 17.24 -0.06
N TYR A 272 4.24 17.61 0.51
CA TYR A 272 5.19 18.55 -0.12
C TYR A 272 6.00 17.91 -1.27
N GLU A 273 6.10 16.62 -1.34
CA GLU A 273 6.76 15.89 -2.43
C GLU A 273 5.86 15.70 -3.67
N GLN A 274 4.56 15.99 -3.60
CA GLN A 274 3.63 15.83 -4.72
C GLN A 274 4.08 16.55 -6.00
N PRO A 275 4.56 17.82 -5.96
CA PRO A 275 5.08 18.47 -7.15
C PRO A 275 6.20 17.68 -7.84
N LYS A 276 7.13 17.14 -7.05
CA LYS A 276 8.23 16.31 -7.57
C LYS A 276 7.71 14.98 -8.13
N ALA A 277 6.84 14.29 -7.38
CA ALA A 277 6.27 13.00 -7.80
C ALA A 277 5.52 13.13 -9.14
N ILE A 278 4.75 14.20 -9.32
CA ILE A 278 4.03 14.49 -10.57
C ILE A 278 5.02 14.78 -11.69
N ARG A 279 6.07 15.62 -11.47
CA ARG A 279 7.10 15.87 -12.49
C ARG A 279 7.79 14.59 -12.92
N ASP A 280 8.18 13.73 -11.97
CA ASP A 280 8.85 12.47 -12.27
C ASP A 280 7.93 11.52 -13.06
N THR A 281 6.64 11.45 -12.70
CA THR A 281 5.64 10.67 -13.43
C THR A 281 5.45 11.19 -14.86
N LEU A 282 5.28 12.50 -15.05
CA LEU A 282 5.15 13.11 -16.37
C LEU A 282 6.40 12.89 -17.22
N ASN A 283 7.58 13.11 -16.66
CA ASN A 283 8.86 12.97 -17.37
C ASN A 283 9.14 11.53 -17.80
N SER A 284 8.52 10.54 -17.17
CA SER A 284 8.66 9.14 -17.60
C SER A 284 8.02 8.87 -18.96
N VAL A 285 6.97 9.62 -19.31
CA VAL A 285 6.20 9.39 -20.55
C VAL A 285 6.12 10.61 -21.47
N VAL A 286 6.34 11.84 -20.98
CA VAL A 286 6.33 13.04 -21.83
C VAL A 286 7.75 13.33 -22.31
N LYS A 287 8.01 13.11 -23.60
CA LYS A 287 9.30 13.31 -24.27
C LYS A 287 9.09 14.27 -25.46
N ASP A 288 9.87 15.34 -25.52
CA ASP A 288 9.81 16.33 -26.61
C ASP A 288 8.38 16.89 -26.89
N GLY A 289 7.56 17.05 -25.83
CA GLY A 289 6.21 17.59 -25.93
C GLY A 289 5.15 16.61 -26.44
N VAL A 290 5.46 15.32 -26.49
CA VAL A 290 4.53 14.25 -26.83
C VAL A 290 4.52 13.16 -25.75
N ILE A 291 3.39 12.45 -25.60
CA ILE A 291 3.29 11.30 -24.71
C ILE A 291 3.77 10.07 -25.48
N ASP A 292 4.83 9.45 -24.95
CA ASP A 292 5.45 8.25 -25.51
C ASP A 292 5.26 7.06 -24.56
N PHE A 293 4.52 6.04 -25.01
CA PHE A 293 4.27 4.81 -24.27
C PHE A 293 5.16 3.64 -24.72
N THR A 294 6.29 3.91 -25.40
CA THR A 294 7.22 2.88 -25.84
C THR A 294 7.76 2.06 -24.68
N ASP A 295 8.13 2.70 -23.56
CA ASP A 295 8.64 2.03 -22.36
C ASP A 295 7.54 1.22 -21.62
N ILE A 296 6.26 1.48 -21.91
CA ILE A 296 5.10 0.74 -21.38
C ILE A 296 4.72 -0.43 -22.31
N ASP A 297 5.27 -0.45 -23.53
CA ASP A 297 4.94 -1.38 -24.61
C ASP A 297 3.43 -1.33 -24.98
N LEU A 298 2.84 -0.14 -24.96
CA LEU A 298 1.45 0.11 -25.33
C LEU A 298 1.38 0.80 -26.70
N THR A 299 1.04 0.05 -27.72
CA THR A 299 1.03 0.51 -29.10
C THR A 299 -0.25 1.25 -29.49
N GLU A 300 -0.16 2.16 -30.49
CA GLU A 300 -1.35 2.83 -31.05
C GLU A 300 -2.36 1.85 -31.62
N GLU A 301 -1.92 0.74 -32.21
CA GLU A 301 -2.81 -0.28 -32.76
C GLU A 301 -3.65 -0.95 -31.66
N GLU A 302 -3.06 -1.20 -30.50
CA GLU A 302 -3.78 -1.74 -29.34
C GLU A 302 -4.77 -0.72 -28.80
N ILE A 303 -4.35 0.55 -28.63
CA ILE A 303 -5.23 1.64 -28.15
C ILE A 303 -6.47 1.77 -29.05
N LYS A 304 -6.31 1.69 -30.39
CA LYS A 304 -7.42 1.77 -31.35
C LYS A 304 -8.42 0.62 -31.22
N LYS A 305 -7.98 -0.55 -30.73
CA LYS A 305 -8.83 -1.76 -30.57
C LYS A 305 -9.68 -1.71 -29.30
N TYR A 306 -9.23 -1.03 -28.24
CA TYR A 306 -9.98 -1.04 -26.99
C TYR A 306 -11.33 -0.34 -27.14
N SER A 307 -12.39 -1.09 -26.83
CA SER A 307 -13.78 -0.63 -26.89
C SER A 307 -14.41 -0.41 -25.50
N GLN A 308 -13.74 -0.90 -24.44
CA GLN A 308 -14.15 -0.78 -23.04
C GLN A 308 -12.92 -0.74 -22.16
N ILE A 309 -12.95 0.08 -21.11
CA ILE A 309 -11.95 0.08 -20.05
C ILE A 309 -12.60 -0.34 -18.74
N TYR A 310 -11.93 -1.20 -17.99
CA TYR A 310 -12.24 -1.55 -16.61
C TYR A 310 -11.12 -1.04 -15.73
N ILE A 311 -11.40 -0.15 -14.78
CA ILE A 311 -10.44 0.30 -13.78
C ILE A 311 -10.73 -0.42 -12.49
N VAL A 312 -9.76 -1.18 -11.98
CA VAL A 312 -9.95 -2.07 -10.84
C VAL A 312 -8.91 -1.75 -9.76
N ALA A 313 -9.37 -1.36 -8.58
CA ALA A 313 -8.49 -0.93 -7.50
C ALA A 313 -9.17 -0.98 -6.12
N CYS A 314 -8.43 -0.60 -5.07
CA CYS A 314 -8.90 -0.50 -3.69
C CYS A 314 -8.60 0.90 -3.11
N GLY A 315 -9.45 1.40 -2.20
CA GLY A 315 -9.21 2.61 -1.43
C GLY A 315 -8.97 3.85 -2.28
N SER A 316 -7.93 4.63 -1.97
CA SER A 316 -7.57 5.84 -2.72
C SER A 316 -7.27 5.58 -4.20
N ALA A 317 -6.70 4.44 -4.54
CA ALA A 317 -6.48 4.04 -5.93
C ALA A 317 -7.80 3.79 -6.68
N TRP A 318 -8.85 3.31 -6.00
CA TRP A 318 -10.18 3.22 -6.57
C TRP A 318 -10.78 4.62 -6.81
N HIS A 319 -10.56 5.60 -5.90
CA HIS A 319 -10.98 6.99 -6.11
C HIS A 319 -10.27 7.64 -7.32
N VAL A 320 -8.99 7.34 -7.55
CA VAL A 320 -8.30 7.72 -8.81
C VAL A 320 -9.05 7.18 -10.02
N GLY A 321 -9.47 5.92 -9.96
CA GLY A 321 -10.27 5.31 -11.03
C GLY A 321 -11.61 6.01 -11.27
N VAL A 322 -12.30 6.40 -10.18
CA VAL A 322 -13.59 7.13 -10.27
C VAL A 322 -13.40 8.49 -10.94
N GLU A 323 -12.30 9.20 -10.66
CA GLU A 323 -11.99 10.47 -11.31
C GLU A 323 -11.62 10.27 -12.79
N ALA A 324 -10.70 9.33 -13.04
CA ALA A 324 -10.25 9.01 -14.39
C ALA A 324 -11.38 8.53 -15.32
N GLN A 325 -12.43 7.93 -14.77
CA GLN A 325 -13.63 7.56 -15.55
C GLN A 325 -14.20 8.78 -16.28
N TYR A 326 -14.43 9.89 -15.59
CA TYR A 326 -14.99 11.11 -16.20
C TYR A 326 -14.06 11.65 -17.27
N VAL A 327 -12.75 11.67 -17.01
CA VAL A 327 -11.75 12.21 -17.94
C VAL A 327 -11.61 11.34 -19.19
N ILE A 328 -11.48 10.02 -19.04
CA ILE A 328 -11.31 9.08 -20.16
C ILE A 328 -12.59 9.03 -21.01
N GLU A 329 -13.78 8.98 -20.40
CA GLU A 329 -15.05 8.95 -21.12
C GLU A 329 -15.27 10.23 -21.91
N GLU A 330 -14.95 11.42 -21.36
CA GLU A 330 -15.10 12.70 -22.06
C GLU A 330 -14.07 12.86 -23.19
N MET A 331 -12.79 12.56 -22.94
CA MET A 331 -11.71 12.80 -23.90
C MET A 331 -11.56 11.70 -24.94
N ALA A 332 -11.53 10.43 -24.50
CA ALA A 332 -11.25 9.29 -25.37
C ALA A 332 -12.50 8.57 -25.91
N GLN A 333 -13.70 8.95 -25.45
CA GLN A 333 -14.99 8.38 -25.86
C GLN A 333 -15.01 6.84 -25.75
N ILE A 334 -14.35 6.30 -24.73
CA ILE A 334 -14.37 4.86 -24.41
C ILE A 334 -15.17 4.70 -23.11
N PRO A 335 -16.21 3.86 -23.07
CA PRO A 335 -16.91 3.56 -21.82
C PRO A 335 -15.95 3.01 -20.76
N VAL A 336 -16.06 3.52 -19.53
CA VAL A 336 -15.21 3.10 -18.41
C VAL A 336 -16.09 2.52 -17.29
N ARG A 337 -15.69 1.39 -16.75
CA ARG A 337 -16.27 0.84 -15.51
C ARG A 337 -15.22 0.85 -14.43
N VAL A 338 -15.56 1.44 -13.29
CA VAL A 338 -14.67 1.48 -12.12
C VAL A 338 -15.22 0.53 -11.07
N GLU A 339 -14.45 -0.47 -10.73
CA GLU A 339 -14.87 -1.56 -9.86
C GLU A 339 -13.93 -1.67 -8.64
N LEU A 340 -14.49 -1.95 -7.48
CA LEU A 340 -13.68 -2.36 -6.31
C LEU A 340 -13.08 -3.73 -6.59
N ALA A 341 -11.78 -3.89 -6.37
CA ALA A 341 -11.09 -5.13 -6.69
C ALA A 341 -11.63 -6.32 -5.89
N SER A 342 -12.01 -6.11 -4.62
CA SER A 342 -12.67 -7.11 -3.77
C SER A 342 -13.98 -7.64 -4.34
N GLU A 343 -14.73 -6.81 -5.07
CA GLU A 343 -16.00 -7.19 -5.69
C GLU A 343 -15.79 -7.76 -7.11
N PHE A 344 -14.90 -7.14 -7.88
CA PHE A 344 -14.62 -7.53 -9.26
C PHE A 344 -14.17 -8.99 -9.37
N ARG A 345 -13.30 -9.44 -8.47
CA ARG A 345 -12.72 -10.79 -8.48
C ARG A 345 -13.72 -11.93 -8.26
N TYR A 346 -14.85 -11.65 -7.61
CA TYR A 346 -15.88 -12.67 -7.29
C TYR A 346 -17.13 -12.54 -8.14
N ARG A 347 -17.27 -11.44 -8.86
CA ARG A 347 -18.47 -11.16 -9.62
C ARG A 347 -18.43 -11.81 -11.02
N GLU A 348 -19.42 -12.63 -11.30
CA GLU A 348 -19.69 -13.16 -12.64
C GLU A 348 -20.30 -12.06 -13.50
N MET A 349 -19.48 -11.32 -14.25
CA MET A 349 -19.96 -10.27 -15.13
C MET A 349 -19.53 -10.53 -16.58
N PRO A 350 -20.35 -10.10 -17.57
CA PRO A 350 -19.94 -10.14 -18.96
C PRO A 350 -18.82 -9.11 -19.20
N LEU A 351 -17.63 -9.60 -19.53
CA LEU A 351 -16.49 -8.78 -19.91
C LEU A 351 -16.43 -8.66 -21.42
N VAL A 352 -16.15 -7.45 -21.91
CA VAL A 352 -16.01 -7.19 -23.35
C VAL A 352 -14.66 -7.72 -23.81
N LYS A 353 -14.65 -8.51 -24.88
CA LYS A 353 -13.45 -9.23 -25.36
C LYS A 353 -12.29 -8.30 -25.73
N ASP A 354 -12.61 -7.12 -26.30
CA ASP A 354 -11.63 -6.08 -26.66
C ASP A 354 -11.53 -5.03 -25.52
N GLY A 355 -11.69 -5.46 -24.28
CA GLY A 355 -11.56 -4.62 -23.08
C GLY A 355 -10.12 -4.55 -22.57
N LEU A 356 -9.75 -3.40 -22.02
CA LEU A 356 -8.53 -3.19 -21.26
C LEU A 356 -8.85 -3.14 -19.76
N VAL A 357 -8.15 -3.92 -18.96
CA VAL A 357 -8.23 -3.84 -17.48
C VAL A 357 -7.04 -3.04 -16.98
N ILE A 358 -7.30 -1.85 -16.42
CA ILE A 358 -6.30 -1.03 -15.76
C ILE A 358 -6.39 -1.32 -14.27
N VAL A 359 -5.33 -1.85 -13.69
CA VAL A 359 -5.21 -2.06 -12.24
C VAL A 359 -4.33 -1.00 -11.62
N ILE A 360 -4.77 -0.42 -10.51
CA ILE A 360 -4.06 0.66 -9.84
C ILE A 360 -3.68 0.22 -8.43
N SER A 361 -2.39 0.32 -8.08
CA SER A 361 -1.90 0.02 -6.73
C SER A 361 -0.58 0.74 -6.45
N GLN A 362 -0.52 1.52 -5.37
CA GLN A 362 0.71 2.21 -4.99
C GLN A 362 1.84 1.20 -4.70
N SER A 363 1.57 0.18 -3.89
CA SER A 363 2.56 -0.84 -3.52
C SER A 363 2.78 -1.91 -4.59
N GLY A 364 1.79 -2.10 -5.49
CA GLY A 364 1.77 -3.24 -6.41
C GLY A 364 1.64 -4.62 -5.73
N GLU A 365 1.24 -4.64 -4.45
CA GLU A 365 1.11 -5.85 -3.63
C GLU A 365 -0.30 -6.01 -3.01
N THR A 366 -1.28 -5.21 -3.44
CA THR A 366 -2.65 -5.29 -2.93
C THR A 366 -3.29 -6.60 -3.36
N ALA A 367 -3.64 -7.45 -2.40
CA ALA A 367 -4.09 -8.84 -2.65
C ALA A 367 -5.31 -8.89 -3.59
N ASP A 368 -6.36 -8.13 -3.29
CA ASP A 368 -7.57 -8.09 -4.12
C ASP A 368 -7.29 -7.59 -5.54
N THR A 369 -6.46 -6.56 -5.68
CA THR A 369 -6.11 -6.00 -6.99
C THR A 369 -5.30 -6.99 -7.83
N LEU A 370 -4.35 -7.70 -7.21
CA LEU A 370 -3.57 -8.75 -7.86
C LEU A 370 -4.45 -9.91 -8.31
N ALA A 371 -5.36 -10.37 -7.44
CA ALA A 371 -6.28 -11.46 -7.77
C ALA A 371 -7.28 -11.06 -8.87
N ALA A 372 -7.79 -9.83 -8.84
CA ALA A 372 -8.66 -9.29 -9.88
C ALA A 372 -7.94 -9.22 -11.25
N MET A 373 -6.68 -8.80 -11.27
CA MET A 373 -5.85 -8.78 -12.48
C MET A 373 -5.63 -10.19 -13.04
N ARG A 374 -5.29 -11.15 -12.19
CA ARG A 374 -5.11 -12.56 -12.60
C ARG A 374 -6.39 -13.13 -13.22
N MET A 375 -7.54 -12.87 -12.59
CA MET A 375 -8.84 -13.30 -13.12
C MET A 375 -9.13 -12.67 -14.49
N ALA A 376 -8.81 -11.38 -14.70
CA ALA A 376 -8.96 -10.71 -15.97
C ALA A 376 -8.08 -11.36 -17.06
N LYS A 377 -6.84 -11.68 -16.75
CA LYS A 377 -5.91 -12.41 -17.67
C LYS A 377 -6.41 -13.81 -18.00
N GLU A 378 -6.90 -14.57 -17.01
CA GLU A 378 -7.50 -15.88 -17.23
C GLU A 378 -8.71 -15.83 -18.19
N LYS A 379 -9.46 -14.71 -18.16
CA LYS A 379 -10.56 -14.44 -19.10
C LYS A 379 -10.10 -13.86 -20.44
N GLY A 380 -8.79 -13.70 -20.66
CA GLY A 380 -8.18 -13.27 -21.92
C GLY A 380 -8.23 -11.77 -22.19
N LEU A 381 -8.41 -10.93 -21.16
CA LEU A 381 -8.33 -9.48 -21.30
C LEU A 381 -6.88 -8.99 -21.15
N ALA A 382 -6.55 -7.92 -21.90
CA ALA A 382 -5.30 -7.20 -21.71
C ALA A 382 -5.27 -6.45 -20.36
N THR A 383 -4.10 -6.42 -19.72
CA THR A 383 -3.92 -5.76 -18.42
C THR A 383 -2.84 -4.69 -18.48
N LEU A 384 -3.13 -3.52 -17.91
CA LEU A 384 -2.19 -2.42 -17.69
C LEU A 384 -2.14 -2.12 -16.19
N ALA A 385 -0.97 -2.25 -15.59
CA ALA A 385 -0.76 -1.88 -14.19
C ALA A 385 -0.25 -0.44 -14.07
N VAL A 386 -0.87 0.35 -13.20
CA VAL A 386 -0.36 1.66 -12.75
C VAL A 386 0.14 1.50 -11.32
N VAL A 387 1.45 1.42 -11.15
CA VAL A 387 2.09 1.08 -9.86
C VAL A 387 3.30 1.95 -9.58
N ASN A 388 3.66 2.10 -8.29
CA ASN A 388 4.83 2.88 -7.91
C ASN A 388 6.06 2.00 -7.64
N VAL A 389 5.88 0.80 -7.08
CA VAL A 389 6.99 -0.07 -6.68
C VAL A 389 7.45 -0.94 -7.84
N ILE A 390 8.68 -0.69 -8.31
CA ILE A 390 9.32 -1.45 -9.37
C ILE A 390 9.52 -2.90 -8.89
N GLY A 391 9.19 -3.86 -9.76
CA GLY A 391 9.34 -5.29 -9.46
C GLY A 391 8.32 -5.86 -8.47
N SER A 392 7.27 -5.11 -8.12
CA SER A 392 6.14 -5.62 -7.33
C SER A 392 5.39 -6.76 -8.03
N SER A 393 4.59 -7.52 -7.28
CA SER A 393 3.87 -8.68 -7.82
C SER A 393 2.94 -8.30 -8.98
N ILE A 394 2.17 -7.21 -8.84
CA ILE A 394 1.32 -6.70 -9.91
C ILE A 394 2.15 -6.30 -11.14
N ALA A 395 3.28 -5.60 -10.94
CA ALA A 395 4.16 -5.18 -12.03
C ALA A 395 4.76 -6.36 -12.80
N ARG A 396 5.12 -7.43 -12.11
CA ARG A 396 5.70 -8.63 -12.77
C ARG A 396 4.68 -9.47 -13.53
N GLU A 397 3.42 -9.41 -13.14
CA GLU A 397 2.37 -10.27 -13.69
C GLU A 397 1.48 -9.56 -14.71
N ALA A 398 1.40 -8.23 -14.72
CA ALA A 398 0.66 -7.46 -15.72
C ALA A 398 1.29 -7.59 -17.11
N ASP A 399 0.47 -7.44 -18.16
CA ASP A 399 0.98 -7.45 -19.54
C ASP A 399 1.77 -6.17 -19.83
N LYS A 400 1.35 -5.05 -19.26
CA LYS A 400 1.96 -3.72 -19.44
C LYS A 400 2.02 -2.99 -18.10
N VAL A 401 3.03 -2.14 -17.91
CA VAL A 401 3.24 -1.45 -16.62
C VAL A 401 3.57 0.02 -16.83
N PHE A 402 2.81 0.88 -16.19
CA PHE A 402 3.11 2.29 -16.03
C PHE A 402 3.61 2.55 -14.60
N TYR A 403 4.89 2.84 -14.46
CA TYR A 403 5.49 3.21 -13.17
C TYR A 403 5.31 4.70 -12.88
N THR A 404 4.72 5.05 -11.73
CA THR A 404 4.48 6.45 -11.34
C THR A 404 5.71 7.17 -10.81
N LEU A 405 6.77 6.45 -10.46
CA LEU A 405 8.06 6.97 -10.00
C LEU A 405 7.97 8.01 -8.86
N ALA A 406 6.92 7.92 -8.03
CA ALA A 406 6.70 8.85 -6.90
C ALA A 406 7.70 8.67 -5.74
N GLY A 407 8.61 7.70 -5.84
CA GLY A 407 9.54 7.34 -4.78
C GLY A 407 8.85 6.63 -3.60
N PRO A 408 9.58 6.35 -2.50
CA PRO A 408 9.02 5.68 -1.35
C PRO A 408 7.95 6.55 -0.66
N GLU A 409 6.80 5.95 -0.33
CA GLU A 409 5.71 6.57 0.43
C GLU A 409 5.49 5.76 1.70
N ILE A 410 5.74 6.38 2.85
CA ILE A 410 5.84 5.73 4.17
C ILE A 410 4.59 5.92 5.01
N SER A 411 3.98 7.13 4.98
CA SER A 411 2.73 7.38 5.69
C SER A 411 1.66 6.39 5.23
N VAL A 412 0.89 5.85 6.17
CA VAL A 412 -0.17 4.86 5.85
C VAL A 412 -1.20 5.47 4.92
N ALA A 413 -1.68 6.68 5.22
CA ALA A 413 -2.57 7.41 4.34
C ALA A 413 -1.80 7.93 3.11
N THR A 414 -2.15 7.46 1.93
CA THR A 414 -1.49 7.85 0.67
C THR A 414 -1.82 9.31 0.30
N THR A 415 -0.83 10.02 -0.23
CA THR A 415 -0.97 11.41 -0.73
C THR A 415 -0.30 11.57 -2.09
N LYS A 416 1.03 11.53 -2.15
CA LYS A 416 1.77 11.66 -3.41
C LYS A 416 1.53 10.49 -4.37
N GLY A 417 1.28 9.30 -3.83
CA GLY A 417 0.91 8.12 -4.62
C GLY A 417 -0.40 8.34 -5.37
N TYR A 418 -1.43 8.92 -4.70
CA TYR A 418 -2.70 9.28 -5.34
C TYR A 418 -2.50 10.27 -6.49
N SER A 419 -1.79 11.39 -6.24
CA SER A 419 -1.58 12.44 -7.25
C SER A 419 -0.77 11.93 -8.46
N ALA A 420 0.23 11.09 -8.23
CA ALA A 420 1.02 10.48 -9.28
C ALA A 420 0.21 9.49 -10.14
N GLN A 421 -0.66 8.68 -9.50
CA GLN A 421 -1.57 7.78 -10.20
C GLN A 421 -2.58 8.56 -11.04
N LEU A 422 -3.12 9.65 -10.51
CA LEU A 422 -4.09 10.48 -11.21
C LEU A 422 -3.49 11.05 -12.50
N VAL A 423 -2.32 11.68 -12.41
CA VAL A 423 -1.62 12.23 -13.58
C VAL A 423 -1.23 11.14 -14.59
N ALA A 424 -0.91 9.93 -14.13
CA ALA A 424 -0.68 8.80 -15.04
C ALA A 424 -1.93 8.44 -15.85
N LEU A 425 -3.12 8.42 -15.20
CA LEU A 425 -4.40 8.18 -15.90
C LEU A 425 -4.78 9.33 -16.82
N ASP A 426 -4.46 10.59 -16.45
CA ASP A 426 -4.65 11.76 -17.31
C ASP A 426 -3.80 11.65 -18.59
N CYS A 427 -2.53 11.23 -18.48
CA CYS A 427 -1.68 10.95 -19.64
C CYS A 427 -2.27 9.84 -20.52
N ILE A 428 -2.84 8.79 -19.93
CA ILE A 428 -3.53 7.73 -20.67
C ILE A 428 -4.74 8.30 -21.41
N ALA A 429 -5.58 9.12 -20.77
CA ALA A 429 -6.75 9.73 -21.37
C ALA A 429 -6.39 10.62 -22.57
N VAL A 430 -5.40 11.50 -22.40
CA VAL A 430 -4.91 12.42 -23.46
C VAL A 430 -4.35 11.63 -24.64
N GLN A 431 -3.50 10.62 -24.37
CA GLN A 431 -2.89 9.81 -25.45
C GLN A 431 -3.95 8.95 -26.19
N PHE A 432 -4.90 8.38 -25.47
CA PHE A 432 -5.98 7.61 -26.08
C PHE A 432 -6.86 8.49 -26.96
N ALA A 433 -7.21 9.70 -26.51
CA ALA A 433 -7.95 10.68 -27.30
C ALA A 433 -7.19 11.05 -28.58
N LYS A 434 -5.88 11.26 -28.48
CA LYS A 434 -5.00 11.58 -29.62
C LYS A 434 -4.96 10.45 -30.64
N VAL A 435 -4.68 9.23 -30.19
CA VAL A 435 -4.55 8.04 -31.06
C VAL A 435 -5.87 7.69 -31.75
N LYS A 436 -6.99 7.95 -31.09
CA LYS A 436 -8.33 7.76 -31.66
C LYS A 436 -8.78 8.92 -32.59
N GLY A 437 -7.97 9.98 -32.70
CA GLY A 437 -8.27 11.13 -33.57
C GLY A 437 -9.41 12.01 -33.06
N LEU A 438 -9.65 12.01 -31.75
CA LEU A 438 -10.74 12.78 -31.11
C LEU A 438 -10.34 14.19 -30.71
N ILE A 439 -9.03 14.47 -30.64
CA ILE A 439 -8.47 15.79 -30.35
C ILE A 439 -7.46 16.20 -31.43
N THR A 440 -7.37 17.51 -31.70
CA THR A 440 -6.39 18.07 -32.65
C THR A 440 -4.97 18.09 -32.07
N ASP A 441 -3.96 18.38 -32.91
CA ASP A 441 -2.58 18.54 -32.45
C ASP A 441 -2.43 19.72 -31.49
N GLU A 442 -3.17 20.80 -31.71
CA GLU A 442 -3.19 21.96 -30.83
C GLU A 442 -3.79 21.63 -29.45
N GLN A 443 -4.91 20.90 -29.42
CA GLN A 443 -5.53 20.43 -28.17
C GLN A 443 -4.62 19.46 -27.44
N TYR A 444 -3.96 18.55 -28.16
CA TYR A 444 -3.01 17.62 -27.56
C TYR A 444 -1.85 18.34 -26.87
N SER A 445 -1.22 19.30 -27.58
CA SER A 445 -0.14 20.11 -27.01
C SER A 445 -0.62 20.97 -25.83
N TYR A 446 -1.84 21.51 -25.93
CA TYR A 446 -2.45 22.27 -24.82
C TYR A 446 -2.63 21.38 -23.57
N TYR A 447 -3.20 20.19 -23.67
CA TYR A 447 -3.40 19.30 -22.52
C TYR A 447 -2.07 18.89 -21.88
N ILE A 448 -1.06 18.56 -22.67
CA ILE A 448 0.28 18.26 -22.14
C ILE A 448 0.85 19.46 -21.39
N SER A 449 0.73 20.68 -21.94
CA SER A 449 1.22 21.88 -21.28
C SER A 449 0.48 22.16 -19.97
N GLU A 450 -0.83 21.94 -19.90
CA GLU A 450 -1.63 22.07 -18.69
C GLU A 450 -1.18 21.07 -17.61
N LEU A 451 -0.99 19.79 -17.97
CA LEU A 451 -0.45 18.77 -17.06
C LEU A 451 0.92 19.17 -16.47
N GLN A 452 1.81 19.72 -17.31
CA GLN A 452 3.13 20.16 -16.86
C GLN A 452 3.09 21.37 -15.91
N THR A 453 1.98 22.13 -15.85
CA THR A 453 1.82 23.26 -14.91
C THR A 453 1.33 22.83 -13.52
N ILE A 454 0.79 21.62 -13.35
CA ILE A 454 0.21 21.13 -12.10
C ILE A 454 1.20 21.22 -10.93
N PRO A 455 2.47 20.78 -11.06
CA PRO A 455 3.42 20.86 -9.95
C PRO A 455 3.59 22.26 -9.38
N ASP A 456 3.78 23.26 -10.22
CA ASP A 456 3.97 24.66 -9.80
C ASP A 456 2.70 25.24 -9.17
N LYS A 457 1.54 24.81 -9.62
CA LYS A 457 0.24 25.20 -9.05
C LYS A 457 0.02 24.57 -7.66
N ILE A 458 0.46 23.33 -7.44
CA ILE A 458 0.44 22.68 -6.11
C ILE A 458 1.37 23.43 -5.15
N GLU A 459 2.58 23.81 -5.57
CA GLU A 459 3.50 24.60 -4.75
C GLU A 459 2.86 25.89 -4.24
N LYS A 460 2.04 26.56 -5.08
CA LYS A 460 1.28 27.75 -4.66
C LYS A 460 0.22 27.45 -3.62
N ILE A 461 -0.50 26.33 -3.73
CA ILE A 461 -1.50 25.93 -2.73
C ILE A 461 -0.81 25.67 -1.38
N LEU A 462 0.34 25.00 -1.38
CA LEU A 462 1.09 24.68 -0.18
C LEU A 462 1.64 25.92 0.55
N GLN A 463 1.80 27.04 -0.13
CA GLN A 463 2.20 28.33 0.49
C GLN A 463 1.10 28.97 1.34
N ASP A 464 -0.18 28.61 1.14
CA ASP A 464 -1.35 29.17 1.88
C ASP A 464 -1.94 28.17 2.91
N LYS A 465 -1.14 27.22 3.37
CA LYS A 465 -1.56 26.14 4.27
C LYS A 465 -2.06 26.61 5.65
N GLU A 466 -1.57 27.76 6.13
CA GLU A 466 -1.90 28.31 7.46
C GLU A 466 -3.40 28.62 7.59
N ARG A 467 -4.07 29.01 6.52
CA ARG A 467 -5.52 29.21 6.51
C ARG A 467 -6.27 27.91 6.76
N ILE A 468 -5.81 26.83 6.12
CA ILE A 468 -6.39 25.49 6.28
C ILE A 468 -6.10 24.97 7.68
N GLN A 469 -4.88 25.20 8.21
CA GLN A 469 -4.50 24.83 9.57
C GLN A 469 -5.40 25.53 10.61
N TRP A 470 -5.63 26.81 10.45
CA TRP A 470 -6.54 27.56 11.33
C TRP A 470 -7.96 27.00 11.28
N PHE A 471 -8.47 26.70 10.11
CA PHE A 471 -9.78 26.12 9.92
C PHE A 471 -9.89 24.73 10.53
N ALA A 472 -8.89 23.89 10.32
CA ALA A 472 -8.81 22.53 10.85
C ALA A 472 -8.90 22.50 12.39
N ALA A 473 -8.22 23.43 13.07
CA ALA A 473 -8.28 23.53 14.53
C ALA A 473 -9.71 23.78 15.05
N LYS A 474 -10.52 24.54 14.31
CA LYS A 474 -11.93 24.80 14.67
C LYS A 474 -12.80 23.55 14.61
N TYR A 475 -12.51 22.64 13.67
CA TYR A 475 -13.31 21.43 13.42
C TYR A 475 -12.67 20.14 13.91
N ALA A 476 -11.58 20.22 14.68
CA ALA A 476 -10.90 19.05 15.21
C ALA A 476 -11.80 18.12 16.06
N ASN A 477 -12.85 18.64 16.64
CA ASN A 477 -13.81 17.90 17.46
C ASN A 477 -15.17 17.66 16.76
N ALA A 478 -15.28 17.83 15.45
CA ALA A 478 -16.46 17.47 14.70
C ALA A 478 -16.75 15.96 14.84
N HIS A 479 -18.03 15.58 14.92
CA HIS A 479 -18.45 14.18 14.92
C HIS A 479 -18.62 13.67 13.50
N ASP A 480 -19.29 14.44 12.66
CA ASP A 480 -19.62 14.11 11.28
C ASP A 480 -19.22 15.25 10.36
N VAL A 481 -18.74 14.91 9.18
CA VAL A 481 -18.39 15.87 8.11
C VAL A 481 -18.88 15.33 6.77
N PHE A 482 -19.59 16.17 6.02
CA PHE A 482 -20.07 15.81 4.70
C PHE A 482 -19.25 16.50 3.60
N PHE A 483 -18.93 15.73 2.57
CA PHE A 483 -18.27 16.24 1.38
C PHE A 483 -19.24 16.18 0.20
N VAL A 484 -19.35 17.24 -0.58
CA VAL A 484 -20.28 17.30 -1.71
C VAL A 484 -19.62 17.86 -2.96
N GLY A 485 -19.87 17.21 -4.08
CA GLY A 485 -19.34 17.61 -5.39
C GLY A 485 -20.16 17.01 -6.53
N ARG A 486 -19.80 17.33 -7.76
CA ARG A 486 -20.42 16.76 -8.97
C ARG A 486 -19.34 16.42 -10.00
N GLY A 487 -19.49 15.31 -10.73
CA GLY A 487 -18.51 14.88 -11.72
C GLY A 487 -17.15 14.63 -11.06
N VAL A 488 -16.08 15.19 -11.63
CA VAL A 488 -14.71 15.12 -11.09
C VAL A 488 -14.64 15.60 -9.64
N ASP A 489 -15.33 16.68 -9.30
CA ASP A 489 -15.38 17.22 -7.93
C ASP A 489 -15.96 16.22 -6.91
N TYR A 490 -16.89 15.35 -7.33
CA TYR A 490 -17.40 14.27 -6.47
C TYR A 490 -16.33 13.21 -6.19
N ALA A 491 -15.55 12.83 -7.21
CA ALA A 491 -14.45 11.89 -7.02
C ALA A 491 -13.39 12.43 -6.05
N VAL A 492 -13.06 13.72 -6.15
CA VAL A 492 -12.18 14.42 -5.19
C VAL A 492 -12.77 14.41 -3.77
N CYS A 493 -14.08 14.60 -3.63
CA CYS A 493 -14.77 14.52 -2.34
C CYS A 493 -14.67 13.13 -1.69
N LEU A 494 -14.73 12.05 -2.48
CA LEU A 494 -14.52 10.69 -1.98
C LEU A 494 -13.14 10.53 -1.33
N GLU A 495 -12.10 11.03 -1.99
CA GLU A 495 -10.73 10.99 -1.46
C GLU A 495 -10.55 11.89 -0.24
N GLY A 496 -11.07 13.12 -0.26
CA GLY A 496 -11.01 14.02 0.88
C GLY A 496 -11.69 13.43 2.13
N SER A 497 -12.87 12.84 1.96
CA SER A 497 -13.59 12.12 3.01
C SER A 497 -12.78 10.94 3.54
N LEU A 498 -12.17 10.13 2.66
CA LEU A 498 -11.33 9.01 3.08
C LEU A 498 -10.13 9.48 3.89
N LYS A 499 -9.40 10.51 3.43
CA LYS A 499 -8.26 11.06 4.19
C LYS A 499 -8.67 11.53 5.58
N LEU A 500 -9.79 12.25 5.69
CA LEU A 500 -10.26 12.73 6.99
C LEU A 500 -10.56 11.57 7.94
N LYS A 501 -11.33 10.56 7.50
CA LYS A 501 -11.70 9.43 8.38
C LYS A 501 -10.51 8.54 8.76
N GLU A 502 -9.56 8.31 7.83
CA GLU A 502 -8.40 7.45 8.08
C GLU A 502 -7.52 7.95 9.22
N ILE A 503 -7.22 9.24 9.25
CA ILE A 503 -6.20 9.79 10.13
C ILE A 503 -6.77 10.57 11.33
N SER A 504 -8.00 11.10 11.24
CA SER A 504 -8.64 11.86 12.32
C SER A 504 -9.68 11.08 13.11
N TYR A 505 -10.16 9.95 12.56
CA TYR A 505 -11.24 9.12 13.08
C TYR A 505 -12.59 9.85 13.19
N ILE A 506 -12.74 10.97 12.49
CA ILE A 506 -14.01 11.66 12.32
C ILE A 506 -14.80 10.90 11.26
N HIS A 507 -16.06 10.58 11.57
CA HIS A 507 -16.94 10.02 10.56
C HIS A 507 -17.17 11.04 9.45
N SER A 508 -16.97 10.64 8.21
CA SER A 508 -17.20 11.52 7.07
C SER A 508 -17.68 10.73 5.85
N GLU A 509 -18.53 11.35 5.07
CA GLU A 509 -19.09 10.76 3.85
C GLU A 509 -19.08 11.77 2.71
N ALA A 510 -18.89 11.24 1.49
CA ALA A 510 -18.95 12.04 0.27
C ALA A 510 -20.18 11.66 -0.56
N TYR A 511 -20.88 12.68 -1.06
CA TYR A 511 -22.07 12.51 -1.86
C TYR A 511 -21.98 13.30 -3.16
N ALA A 512 -22.53 12.74 -4.22
CA ALA A 512 -22.90 13.54 -5.38
C ALA A 512 -23.89 14.59 -4.90
N ALA A 513 -23.59 15.89 -5.05
CA ALA A 513 -24.31 16.97 -4.39
C ALA A 513 -25.84 16.95 -4.61
N GLY A 514 -26.28 16.52 -5.80
CA GLY A 514 -27.70 16.37 -6.12
C GLY A 514 -28.39 15.22 -5.37
N GLU A 515 -27.64 14.18 -4.99
CA GLU A 515 -28.16 12.99 -4.31
C GLU A 515 -28.45 13.25 -2.82
N LEU A 516 -27.77 14.24 -2.24
CA LEU A 516 -27.92 14.57 -0.81
C LEU A 516 -29.40 14.75 -0.40
N LYS A 517 -30.22 15.37 -1.23
CA LYS A 517 -31.63 15.62 -0.98
C LYS A 517 -32.53 14.37 -1.01
N HIS A 518 -32.04 13.24 -1.53
CA HIS A 518 -32.79 11.98 -1.63
C HIS A 518 -32.70 11.09 -0.39
N GLY A 519 -32.35 11.68 0.75
CA GLY A 519 -32.33 11.00 2.05
C GLY A 519 -31.34 11.62 3.02
N THR A 520 -30.08 11.68 2.67
CA THR A 520 -28.94 12.04 3.54
C THR A 520 -29.02 13.46 4.11
N ILE A 521 -29.70 14.38 3.44
CA ILE A 521 -29.92 15.75 3.95
C ILE A 521 -30.63 15.78 5.31
N SER A 522 -31.30 14.67 5.70
CA SER A 522 -31.89 14.50 7.03
C SER A 522 -30.88 14.51 8.17
N LEU A 523 -29.60 14.28 7.86
CA LEU A 523 -28.50 14.31 8.83
C LEU A 523 -27.90 15.72 9.01
N ILE A 524 -28.32 16.68 8.20
CA ILE A 524 -27.84 18.05 8.31
C ILE A 524 -28.55 18.75 9.45
N GLU A 525 -27.79 19.20 10.43
CA GLU A 525 -28.22 19.94 11.62
C GLU A 525 -27.31 21.16 11.87
N ASP A 526 -27.62 21.93 12.91
CA ASP A 526 -26.89 23.16 13.23
C ASP A 526 -25.38 22.92 13.44
N ASN A 527 -24.56 23.70 12.75
CA ASN A 527 -23.09 23.69 12.79
C ASN A 527 -22.41 22.43 12.26
N ILE A 528 -23.12 21.50 11.65
CA ILE A 528 -22.48 20.39 10.94
C ILE A 528 -21.64 20.92 9.77
N LEU A 529 -20.44 20.38 9.59
CA LEU A 529 -19.55 20.83 8.52
C LEU A 529 -19.89 20.14 7.20
N VAL A 530 -20.19 20.94 6.18
CA VAL A 530 -20.33 20.50 4.78
C VAL A 530 -19.25 21.15 3.93
N ILE A 531 -18.42 20.32 3.30
CA ILE A 531 -17.32 20.74 2.43
C ILE A 531 -17.73 20.52 0.99
N GLY A 532 -17.80 21.60 0.21
CA GLY A 532 -18.08 21.55 -1.22
C GLY A 532 -16.81 21.70 -2.05
N VAL A 533 -16.64 20.85 -3.08
CA VAL A 533 -15.66 21.05 -4.14
C VAL A 533 -16.39 21.54 -5.39
N LEU A 534 -15.95 22.68 -5.93
CA LEU A 534 -16.66 23.45 -6.95
C LEU A 534 -15.67 24.00 -7.99
N THR A 535 -15.01 23.09 -8.71
CA THR A 535 -13.99 23.46 -9.71
C THR A 535 -14.50 23.34 -11.14
N GLN A 536 -15.62 22.62 -11.34
CA GLN A 536 -16.24 22.38 -12.65
C GLN A 536 -17.20 23.52 -13.02
N SER A 537 -16.87 24.34 -14.00
CA SER A 537 -17.64 25.54 -14.36
C SER A 537 -19.10 25.26 -14.72
N LYS A 538 -19.35 24.21 -15.49
CA LYS A 538 -20.70 23.78 -15.91
C LYS A 538 -21.58 23.31 -14.75
N LEU A 539 -20.97 22.87 -13.64
CA LEU A 539 -21.66 22.27 -12.49
C LEU A 539 -21.67 23.18 -11.25
N TYR A 540 -20.92 24.28 -11.29
CA TYR A 540 -20.72 25.21 -10.18
C TYR A 540 -22.03 25.67 -9.54
N GLU A 541 -22.92 26.30 -10.31
CA GLU A 541 -24.19 26.82 -9.79
C GLU A 541 -25.09 25.72 -9.17
N LYS A 542 -25.04 24.51 -9.77
CA LYS A 542 -25.83 23.38 -9.28
C LYS A 542 -25.31 22.88 -7.93
N THR A 543 -23.99 22.81 -7.78
CA THR A 543 -23.35 22.43 -6.52
C THR A 543 -23.59 23.49 -5.44
N VAL A 544 -23.42 24.77 -5.77
CA VAL A 544 -23.76 25.88 -4.87
C VAL A 544 -25.20 25.78 -4.38
N SER A 545 -26.16 25.56 -5.29
CA SER A 545 -27.58 25.41 -4.91
C SER A 545 -27.79 24.31 -3.88
N ASN A 546 -27.13 23.14 -4.05
CA ASN A 546 -27.23 22.04 -3.09
C ASN A 546 -26.57 22.39 -1.74
N MET A 547 -25.45 23.10 -1.73
CA MET A 547 -24.83 23.58 -0.50
C MET A 547 -25.73 24.57 0.24
N MET A 548 -26.42 25.47 -0.48
CA MET A 548 -27.38 26.38 0.13
C MET A 548 -28.58 25.68 0.76
N GLU A 549 -29.00 24.53 0.23
CA GLU A 549 -30.00 23.66 0.87
C GLU A 549 -29.52 23.13 2.24
N CYS A 550 -28.21 22.84 2.39
CA CYS A 550 -27.60 22.50 3.67
C CYS A 550 -27.49 23.70 4.60
N LYS A 551 -27.07 24.87 4.07
CA LYS A 551 -26.97 26.11 4.84
C LYS A 551 -28.31 26.53 5.45
N SER A 552 -29.39 26.36 4.71
CA SER A 552 -30.75 26.67 5.21
C SER A 552 -31.20 25.77 6.38
N ARG A 553 -30.46 24.70 6.66
CA ARG A 553 -30.66 23.77 7.79
C ARG A 553 -29.64 23.94 8.90
N GLY A 554 -28.85 24.99 8.86
CA GLY A 554 -27.87 25.32 9.88
C GLY A 554 -26.43 24.79 9.64
N ALA A 555 -26.16 24.14 8.50
CA ALA A 555 -24.81 23.67 8.20
C ALA A 555 -23.80 24.82 8.10
N TYR A 556 -22.59 24.57 8.57
CA TYR A 556 -21.43 25.42 8.30
C TYR A 556 -20.78 24.97 6.98
N LEU A 557 -20.60 25.89 6.05
CA LEU A 557 -20.13 25.55 4.71
C LEU A 557 -18.67 25.94 4.48
N MET A 558 -17.87 25.00 3.99
CA MET A 558 -16.56 25.25 3.41
C MET A 558 -16.62 24.99 1.89
N GLY A 559 -16.13 25.92 1.09
CA GLY A 559 -16.04 25.78 -0.37
C GLY A 559 -14.62 25.76 -0.87
N VAL A 560 -14.24 24.74 -1.66
CA VAL A 560 -12.99 24.67 -2.43
C VAL A 560 -13.31 25.01 -3.88
N THR A 561 -12.74 26.10 -4.40
CA THR A 561 -13.06 26.61 -5.74
C THR A 561 -11.86 27.26 -6.40
N ASN A 562 -11.99 27.59 -7.68
CA ASN A 562 -10.92 28.22 -8.47
C ASN A 562 -10.76 29.70 -8.14
N TYR A 563 -9.52 30.22 -8.19
CA TYR A 563 -9.31 31.66 -8.23
C TYR A 563 -10.16 32.32 -9.31
N GLY A 564 -10.82 33.41 -8.96
CA GLY A 564 -11.76 34.17 -9.81
C GLY A 564 -13.23 33.93 -9.45
N ASN A 565 -13.57 32.90 -8.69
CA ASN A 565 -14.94 32.65 -8.21
C ASN A 565 -15.17 33.34 -6.84
N TYR A 566 -14.85 34.62 -6.74
CA TYR A 566 -14.88 35.39 -5.47
C TYR A 566 -16.29 35.54 -4.88
N GLU A 567 -17.34 35.47 -5.69
CA GLU A 567 -18.73 35.43 -5.22
C GLU A 567 -19.05 34.26 -4.27
N MET A 568 -18.18 33.26 -4.21
CA MET A 568 -18.29 32.14 -3.30
C MET A 568 -18.21 32.59 -1.83
N GLU A 569 -17.47 33.66 -1.54
CA GLU A 569 -17.33 34.19 -0.18
C GLU A 569 -18.66 34.68 0.42
N ASP A 570 -19.60 35.11 -0.43
CA ASP A 570 -20.95 35.51 0.02
C ASP A 570 -21.88 34.30 0.28
N LYS A 571 -21.52 33.12 -0.19
CA LYS A 571 -22.36 31.92 -0.17
C LYS A 571 -21.96 30.95 0.93
N VAL A 572 -20.66 30.82 1.20
CA VAL A 572 -20.12 29.87 2.22
C VAL A 572 -19.46 30.62 3.37
N ASP A 573 -19.20 29.88 4.44
CA ASP A 573 -18.62 30.46 5.67
C ASP A 573 -17.09 30.44 5.66
N PHE A 574 -16.48 29.58 4.83
CA PHE A 574 -15.05 29.53 4.61
C PHE A 574 -14.73 29.10 3.17
N THR A 575 -13.89 29.86 2.49
CA THR A 575 -13.50 29.60 1.10
C THR A 575 -12.02 29.27 1.00
N VAL A 576 -11.69 28.23 0.24
CA VAL A 576 -10.32 27.88 -0.18
C VAL A 576 -10.23 28.00 -1.69
N TYR A 577 -9.26 28.77 -2.16
CA TYR A 577 -9.01 28.96 -3.59
C TYR A 577 -7.86 28.08 -4.06
N VAL A 578 -8.03 27.46 -5.22
CA VAL A 578 -6.98 26.73 -5.93
C VAL A 578 -6.70 27.38 -7.30
N PRO A 579 -5.46 27.32 -7.80
CA PRO A 579 -5.14 27.79 -9.15
C PRO A 579 -5.99 27.07 -10.21
N LYS A 580 -6.17 27.70 -11.37
CA LYS A 580 -6.85 27.07 -12.50
C LYS A 580 -5.89 26.20 -13.30
N VAL A 581 -6.37 25.06 -13.75
CA VAL A 581 -5.83 24.20 -14.79
C VAL A 581 -7.01 23.80 -15.67
N ASP A 582 -6.80 23.10 -16.76
CA ASP A 582 -7.92 22.52 -17.51
C ASP A 582 -8.85 21.72 -16.59
N GLU A 583 -10.17 21.83 -16.82
CA GLU A 583 -11.16 21.26 -15.89
C GLU A 583 -11.04 19.74 -15.72
N HIS A 584 -10.51 19.01 -16.71
CA HIS A 584 -10.24 17.57 -16.61
C HIS A 584 -9.20 17.24 -15.54
N PHE A 585 -8.25 18.14 -15.27
CA PHE A 585 -7.11 17.92 -14.37
C PHE A 585 -7.24 18.62 -13.02
N MET A 586 -8.39 19.25 -12.75
CA MET A 586 -8.62 20.03 -11.53
C MET A 586 -8.54 19.19 -10.24
N GLY A 587 -8.82 17.90 -10.33
CA GLY A 587 -8.72 17.00 -9.17
C GLY A 587 -7.33 16.97 -8.54
N SER A 588 -6.28 17.02 -9.36
CA SER A 588 -4.89 17.10 -8.90
C SER A 588 -4.60 18.33 -8.02
N LEU A 589 -5.35 19.43 -8.18
CA LEU A 589 -5.22 20.64 -7.36
C LEU A 589 -6.21 20.66 -6.20
N ALA A 590 -7.47 20.26 -6.43
CA ALA A 590 -8.54 20.33 -5.44
C ALA A 590 -8.38 19.35 -4.28
N VAL A 591 -7.65 18.25 -4.47
CA VAL A 591 -7.35 17.26 -3.42
C VAL A 591 -6.38 17.81 -2.36
N ILE A 592 -5.47 18.71 -2.73
CA ILE A 592 -4.39 19.20 -1.84
C ILE A 592 -4.94 19.89 -0.58
N PRO A 593 -5.89 20.85 -0.68
CA PRO A 593 -6.52 21.43 0.51
C PRO A 593 -7.21 20.40 1.42
N LEU A 594 -7.77 19.34 0.84
CA LEU A 594 -8.46 18.30 1.61
C LEU A 594 -7.48 17.38 2.34
N GLN A 595 -6.34 17.06 1.74
CA GLN A 595 -5.23 16.34 2.39
C GLN A 595 -4.66 17.16 3.56
N LEU A 596 -4.42 18.47 3.36
CA LEU A 596 -3.97 19.37 4.41
C LEU A 596 -5.00 19.48 5.53
N LEU A 597 -6.29 19.55 5.21
CA LEU A 597 -7.36 19.58 6.22
C LEU A 597 -7.33 18.32 7.09
N GLY A 598 -7.32 17.14 6.49
CA GLY A 598 -7.23 15.87 7.22
C GLY A 598 -5.99 15.82 8.12
N TYR A 599 -4.83 16.19 7.59
CA TYR A 599 -3.58 16.26 8.34
C TYR A 599 -3.69 17.18 9.57
N TYR A 600 -4.08 18.44 9.39
CA TYR A 600 -4.12 19.42 10.48
C TYR A 600 -5.21 19.11 11.51
N VAL A 601 -6.35 18.57 11.10
CA VAL A 601 -7.38 18.07 12.04
C VAL A 601 -6.78 16.98 12.94
N SER A 602 -6.03 16.05 12.37
CA SER A 602 -5.43 14.94 13.12
C SER A 602 -4.33 15.41 14.06
N VAL A 603 -3.47 16.33 13.62
CA VAL A 603 -2.45 16.96 14.46
C VAL A 603 -3.08 17.73 15.62
N ALA A 604 -4.15 18.50 15.37
CA ALA A 604 -4.88 19.23 16.41
C ALA A 604 -5.50 18.30 17.47
N LYS A 605 -5.82 17.05 17.09
CA LYS A 605 -6.31 16.00 18.00
C LYS A 605 -5.17 15.26 18.72
N GLY A 606 -3.90 15.53 18.40
CA GLY A 606 -2.75 14.82 18.93
C GLY A 606 -2.62 13.37 18.45
N LEU A 607 -3.11 13.07 17.24
CA LEU A 607 -3.09 11.73 16.66
C LEU A 607 -1.83 11.49 15.83
N ASP A 608 -1.39 10.24 15.75
CA ASP A 608 -0.30 9.82 14.87
C ASP A 608 -0.82 9.73 13.42
N VAL A 609 -0.48 10.72 12.61
CA VAL A 609 -0.94 10.82 11.22
C VAL A 609 -0.23 9.85 10.29
N ASP A 610 1.00 9.43 10.64
CA ASP A 610 1.78 8.50 9.82
C ASP A 610 1.33 7.05 10.02
N LYS A 611 0.89 6.71 11.24
CA LYS A 611 0.49 5.36 11.64
C LYS A 611 -0.87 5.39 12.35
N PRO A 612 -1.95 5.70 11.62
CA PRO A 612 -3.28 5.72 12.20
C PRO A 612 -3.70 4.31 12.66
N ARG A 613 -4.50 4.27 13.75
CA ARG A 613 -4.96 2.99 14.31
C ARG A 613 -5.74 2.17 13.28
N ASN A 614 -5.64 0.85 13.38
CA ASN A 614 -6.40 -0.12 12.57
C ASN A 614 -6.17 -0.02 11.05
N LEU A 615 -5.10 0.62 10.60
CA LEU A 615 -4.75 0.71 9.19
C LEU A 615 -3.32 0.23 8.94
N ALA A 616 -3.10 -0.34 7.77
CA ALA A 616 -1.81 -0.71 7.24
C ALA A 616 -1.60 -0.09 5.86
N LYS A 617 -0.34 0.26 5.52
CA LYS A 617 -0.01 0.94 4.25
C LYS A 617 -0.43 0.15 3.02
N SER A 618 -0.37 -1.17 3.08
CA SER A 618 -0.73 -2.05 1.97
C SER A 618 -1.40 -3.32 2.50
N VAL A 619 -2.53 -3.70 1.94
CA VAL A 619 -3.27 -4.92 2.31
C VAL A 619 -2.88 -6.03 1.34
N THR A 620 -2.03 -6.97 1.80
CA THR A 620 -1.50 -8.07 0.99
C THR A 620 -2.10 -9.42 1.38
N VAL A 621 -3.13 -9.41 2.21
CA VAL A 621 -3.91 -10.59 2.60
C VAL A 621 -5.39 -10.27 2.42
N GLU A 622 -6.16 -11.30 2.23
CA GLU A 622 -7.61 -11.27 2.13
C GLU A 622 -8.27 -11.36 3.51
#